data_36cb5a9ec5e1f85590dd8102e25566ce
#
_entry.id   36cb5a9ec5e1f85590dd8102e25566ce
#
_cell.length_a   1.000
_cell.length_b   1.000
_cell.length_c   1.000
_cell.angle_alpha   90.00
_cell.angle_beta   90.00
_cell.angle_gamma   90.00
#
_symmetry.space_group_name_H-M   'P 1'
#
loop_
_entity.id
_entity.type
_entity.pdbx_description
1 polymer ?
#
loop_
_entity_poly.entity_id
_entity_poly.type
_entity_poly.pdbx_seq_one_letter_code
_entity_poly.pdbx_strand_id
1 'polypeptide(L)'
;MTNKVEWDRMIAGELYSPYRVNDHSFSRLHAAQKLFNESEYWADSSAFEELKKCFRVAPDDMVLTAPVYFDHGDRVSFGNHFYANTGLTILDENYVTFGDNVFLGPHVSIFTAGHPIDADARNLDLEYAKPVVIGNNVWMGGGVIINPGVSIGDDVVIASGSVVVKDVPSHVIIGGNPAHIIREITDNDRKLWQGQLNAYNEAIGS
;
A
#
# COMPACT_ATOMS: atom_id res chain seq x y z
N MET A 1 23.21 14.18 7.33
CA MET A 1 22.28 15.13 6.69
C MET A 1 21.88 14.54 5.35
N THR A 2 20.58 14.51 5.06
CA THR A 2 20.04 14.03 3.78
C THR A 2 20.62 14.83 2.64
N ASN A 3 21.02 14.19 1.54
CA ASN A 3 21.43 14.89 0.34
C ASN A 3 20.21 15.51 -0.34
N LYS A 4 20.04 16.80 -0.17
CA LYS A 4 18.85 17.52 -0.64
C LYS A 4 18.62 17.39 -2.15
N VAL A 5 19.67 17.35 -2.94
CA VAL A 5 19.54 17.26 -4.41
C VAL A 5 18.96 15.89 -4.81
N GLU A 6 19.51 14.82 -4.29
CA GLU A 6 19.01 13.45 -4.58
C GLU A 6 17.61 13.24 -4.03
N TRP A 7 17.33 13.77 -2.83
CA TRP A 7 16.00 13.75 -2.24
C TRP A 7 14.96 14.48 -3.11
N ASP A 8 15.25 15.72 -3.51
CA ASP A 8 14.32 16.52 -4.32
C ASP A 8 14.03 15.84 -5.67
N ARG A 9 15.05 15.23 -6.30
CA ARG A 9 14.90 14.47 -7.55
C ARG A 9 14.05 13.22 -7.35
N MET A 10 14.31 12.44 -6.30
CA MET A 10 13.55 11.23 -5.95
C MET A 10 12.06 11.55 -5.79
N ILE A 11 11.73 12.57 -4.99
CA ILE A 11 10.33 12.97 -4.74
C ILE A 11 9.68 13.56 -5.99
N ALA A 12 10.45 14.21 -6.87
CA ALA A 12 9.96 14.71 -8.16
C ALA A 12 9.74 13.61 -9.22
N GLY A 13 10.11 12.36 -8.93
CA GLY A 13 10.00 11.25 -9.89
C GLY A 13 11.10 11.25 -10.97
N GLU A 14 12.17 12.01 -10.74
CA GLU A 14 13.34 12.06 -11.61
C GLU A 14 14.37 10.98 -11.24
N LEU A 15 15.36 10.76 -12.13
CA LEU A 15 16.46 9.85 -11.82
C LEU A 15 17.29 10.38 -10.64
N TYR A 16 17.54 9.51 -9.69
CA TYR A 16 18.36 9.76 -8.49
C TYR A 16 19.23 8.54 -8.16
N SER A 17 20.23 8.74 -7.30
CA SER A 17 21.03 7.64 -6.77
C SER A 17 20.57 7.28 -5.35
N PRO A 18 20.04 6.07 -5.10
CA PRO A 18 19.58 5.66 -3.76
C PRO A 18 20.72 5.69 -2.73
N TYR A 19 21.94 5.38 -3.16
CA TYR A 19 23.13 5.42 -2.28
C TYR A 19 23.52 6.82 -1.82
N ARG A 20 23.02 7.88 -2.48
CA ARG A 20 23.35 9.27 -2.18
C ARG A 20 22.25 10.02 -1.46
N VAL A 21 21.05 9.48 -1.36
CA VAL A 21 19.93 10.12 -0.64
C VAL A 21 20.29 10.31 0.83
N ASN A 22 21.03 9.36 1.42
CA ASN A 22 21.48 9.41 2.81
C ASN A 22 20.30 9.58 3.80
N ASP A 23 19.31 8.72 3.65
CA ASP A 23 18.11 8.68 4.48
C ASP A 23 18.38 7.93 5.80
N HIS A 24 17.89 8.48 6.90
CA HIS A 24 18.05 7.93 8.24
C HIS A 24 16.81 7.17 8.76
N SER A 25 15.70 7.18 8.04
CA SER A 25 14.46 6.49 8.43
C SER A 25 14.60 4.97 8.41
N PHE A 26 15.39 4.44 7.46
CA PHE A 26 15.61 3.03 7.21
C PHE A 26 15.94 2.22 8.48
N SER A 27 16.98 2.59 9.22
CA SER A 27 17.44 1.80 10.38
C SER A 27 16.40 1.75 11.50
N ARG A 28 15.67 2.84 11.75
CA ARG A 28 14.64 2.91 12.77
C ARG A 28 13.46 2.03 12.41
N LEU A 29 13.00 2.14 11.17
CA LEU A 29 11.89 1.33 10.68
C LEU A 29 12.23 -0.15 10.73
N HIS A 30 13.38 -0.56 10.19
CA HIS A 30 13.75 -1.98 10.13
C HIS A 30 13.88 -2.62 11.51
N ALA A 31 14.34 -1.87 12.53
CA ALA A 31 14.34 -2.35 13.91
C ALA A 31 12.92 -2.56 14.46
N ALA A 32 12.01 -1.59 14.27
CA ALA A 32 10.62 -1.70 14.71
C ALA A 32 9.85 -2.80 13.95
N GLN A 33 10.05 -2.90 12.64
CA GLN A 33 9.45 -3.92 11.78
C GLN A 33 9.90 -5.34 12.17
N LYS A 34 11.19 -5.53 12.46
CA LYS A 34 11.69 -6.80 12.95
C LYS A 34 11.01 -7.17 14.27
N LEU A 35 10.95 -6.22 15.22
CA LEU A 35 10.28 -6.44 16.50
C LEU A 35 8.82 -6.85 16.32
N PHE A 36 8.06 -6.14 15.46
CA PHE A 36 6.67 -6.48 15.15
C PHE A 36 6.53 -7.85 14.50
N ASN A 37 7.33 -8.15 13.49
CA ASN A 37 7.25 -9.41 12.73
C ASN A 37 7.59 -10.65 13.56
N GLU A 38 8.40 -10.51 14.62
CA GLU A 38 8.81 -11.58 15.54
C GLU A 38 7.96 -11.62 16.81
N SER A 39 7.02 -10.67 17.03
CA SER A 39 6.19 -10.57 18.23
C SER A 39 4.92 -11.42 18.15
N GLU A 40 4.37 -11.70 19.34
CA GLU A 40 2.99 -12.23 19.49
C GLU A 40 2.00 -11.03 19.49
N TYR A 41 1.94 -10.28 18.36
CA TYR A 41 1.17 -9.03 18.24
C TYR A 41 -0.32 -9.16 18.57
N TRP A 42 -0.87 -10.38 18.54
CA TRP A 42 -2.24 -10.68 18.95
C TRP A 42 -2.42 -10.70 20.49
N ALA A 43 -1.33 -10.83 21.25
CA ALA A 43 -1.33 -10.84 22.72
C ALA A 43 -0.78 -9.53 23.32
N ASP A 44 0.17 -8.88 22.62
CA ASP A 44 0.82 -7.64 23.05
C ASP A 44 1.00 -6.68 21.87
N SER A 45 0.33 -5.54 21.92
CA SER A 45 0.38 -4.51 20.87
C SER A 45 1.61 -3.62 20.93
N SER A 46 2.50 -3.74 21.91
CA SER A 46 3.63 -2.82 22.12
C SER A 46 4.55 -2.69 20.90
N ALA A 47 4.87 -3.82 20.26
CA ALA A 47 5.68 -3.84 19.05
C ALA A 47 4.98 -3.16 17.86
N PHE A 48 3.66 -3.30 17.76
CA PHE A 48 2.85 -2.63 16.74
C PHE A 48 2.83 -1.11 16.97
N GLU A 49 2.68 -0.66 18.20
CA GLU A 49 2.71 0.77 18.53
C GLU A 49 4.08 1.40 18.21
N GLU A 50 5.19 0.67 18.39
CA GLU A 50 6.51 1.15 17.97
C GLU A 50 6.63 1.22 16.43
N LEU A 51 6.08 0.27 15.71
CA LEU A 51 6.05 0.29 14.23
C LEU A 51 5.21 1.47 13.72
N LYS A 52 4.02 1.73 14.30
CA LYS A 52 3.14 2.86 13.94
C LYS A 52 3.85 4.21 14.00
N LYS A 53 4.77 4.41 14.96
CA LYS A 53 5.56 5.65 15.10
C LYS A 53 6.55 5.88 13.96
N CYS A 54 6.79 4.89 13.11
CA CYS A 54 7.66 5.01 11.94
C CYS A 54 6.89 5.51 10.72
N PHE A 55 5.56 5.45 10.70
CA PHE A 55 4.76 5.89 9.58
C PHE A 55 4.48 7.40 9.61
N ARG A 56 4.25 7.98 8.44
CA ARG A 56 3.89 9.39 8.30
C ARG A 56 2.53 9.70 8.94
N VAL A 57 1.54 8.84 8.70
CA VAL A 57 0.22 8.85 9.34
C VAL A 57 -0.18 7.41 9.63
N ALA A 58 -0.55 7.14 10.87
CA ALA A 58 -1.03 5.83 11.32
C ALA A 58 -2.20 6.02 12.28
N PRO A 59 -3.46 5.80 11.85
CA PRO A 59 -4.63 5.92 12.71
C PRO A 59 -4.68 4.81 13.77
N ASP A 60 -5.41 5.07 14.87
CA ASP A 60 -5.48 4.13 15.99
C ASP A 60 -6.21 2.82 15.65
N ASP A 61 -7.15 2.89 14.70
CA ASP A 61 -7.99 1.78 14.29
C ASP A 61 -7.42 0.94 13.12
N MET A 62 -6.18 1.23 12.69
CA MET A 62 -5.51 0.43 11.67
C MET A 62 -5.09 -0.95 12.21
N VAL A 63 -5.10 -1.94 11.34
CA VAL A 63 -4.67 -3.32 11.64
C VAL A 63 -3.67 -3.81 10.61
N LEU A 64 -2.55 -4.34 11.09
CA LEU A 64 -1.57 -5.07 10.28
C LEU A 64 -1.41 -6.49 10.81
N THR A 65 -1.36 -7.47 9.89
CA THR A 65 -1.05 -8.87 10.22
C THR A 65 0.39 -9.16 9.83
N ALA A 66 1.22 -9.54 10.79
CA ALA A 66 2.62 -9.86 10.54
C ALA A 66 2.79 -11.13 9.66
N PRO A 67 3.91 -11.27 8.92
CA PRO A 67 4.93 -10.25 8.73
C PRO A 67 4.53 -9.17 7.73
N VAL A 68 5.13 -7.97 7.88
CA VAL A 68 5.01 -6.84 6.94
C VAL A 68 6.40 -6.31 6.59
N TYR A 69 6.54 -5.66 5.41
CA TYR A 69 7.81 -5.15 4.91
C TYR A 69 7.65 -3.76 4.31
N PHE A 70 8.44 -2.80 4.83
CA PHE A 70 8.53 -1.43 4.36
C PHE A 70 10.00 -1.05 4.27
N ASP A 71 10.36 -0.10 3.42
CA ASP A 71 11.73 0.40 3.33
C ASP A 71 12.00 1.58 4.27
N HIS A 72 11.10 2.56 4.31
CA HIS A 72 11.29 3.80 5.07
C HIS A 72 10.19 4.09 6.10
N GLY A 73 8.92 3.83 5.76
CA GLY A 73 7.75 4.04 6.59
C GLY A 73 7.29 5.50 6.67
N ASP A 74 8.20 6.45 6.81
CA ASP A 74 7.90 7.88 6.97
C ASP A 74 7.30 8.54 5.73
N ARG A 75 7.13 7.79 4.65
CA ARG A 75 6.45 8.18 3.41
C ARG A 75 5.10 7.50 3.24
N VAL A 76 4.72 6.63 4.15
CA VAL A 76 3.43 5.91 4.10
C VAL A 76 2.42 6.59 5.01
N SER A 77 1.26 6.91 4.45
CA SER A 77 0.10 7.47 5.17
C SER A 77 -1.08 6.54 5.03
N PHE A 78 -1.63 6.10 6.15
CA PHE A 78 -2.83 5.26 6.21
C PHE A 78 -4.04 6.10 6.61
N GLY A 79 -5.20 5.83 5.97
CA GLY A 79 -6.50 6.35 6.37
C GLY A 79 -7.11 5.52 7.51
N ASN A 80 -8.25 5.96 8.02
CA ASN A 80 -8.98 5.27 9.09
C ASN A 80 -9.49 3.90 8.62
N HIS A 81 -9.64 2.97 9.57
CA HIS A 81 -10.14 1.63 9.31
C HIS A 81 -9.36 0.89 8.21
N PHE A 82 -8.04 1.06 8.22
CA PHE A 82 -7.14 0.34 7.32
C PHE A 82 -6.87 -1.07 7.84
N TYR A 83 -6.93 -2.06 6.96
CA TYR A 83 -6.58 -3.45 7.27
C TYR A 83 -5.62 -4.01 6.22
N ALA A 84 -4.54 -4.64 6.66
CA ALA A 84 -3.69 -5.46 5.79
C ALA A 84 -3.44 -6.86 6.38
N ASN A 85 -3.63 -7.85 5.54
CA ASN A 85 -3.29 -9.23 5.84
C ASN A 85 -1.78 -9.45 5.73
N THR A 86 -1.31 -10.62 6.12
CA THR A 86 0.10 -11.02 6.18
C THR A 86 0.83 -10.82 4.83
N GLY A 87 2.10 -10.47 4.89
CA GLY A 87 2.97 -10.35 3.73
C GLY A 87 2.81 -9.05 2.95
N LEU A 88 2.17 -8.01 3.54
CA LEU A 88 2.19 -6.69 2.92
C LEU A 88 3.64 -6.22 2.70
N THR A 89 3.95 -5.82 1.46
CA THR A 89 5.26 -5.30 1.09
C THR A 89 5.11 -3.94 0.41
N ILE A 90 5.73 -2.90 0.95
CA ILE A 90 5.71 -1.55 0.37
C ILE A 90 7.16 -1.05 0.21
N LEU A 91 7.59 -0.82 -1.05
CA LEU A 91 8.84 -0.12 -1.33
C LEU A 91 8.51 1.36 -1.48
N ASP A 92 8.71 2.10 -0.40
CA ASP A 92 8.25 3.49 -0.23
C ASP A 92 9.38 4.53 -0.40
N GLU A 93 10.10 4.46 -1.52
CA GLU A 93 11.05 5.51 -1.92
C GLU A 93 10.34 6.84 -2.23
N ASN A 94 9.07 6.79 -2.65
CA ASN A 94 8.18 7.94 -2.75
C ASN A 94 6.92 7.72 -1.90
N TYR A 95 6.04 8.69 -1.85
CA TYR A 95 4.85 8.65 -1.01
C TYR A 95 3.86 7.57 -1.43
N VAL A 96 3.34 6.83 -0.44
CA VAL A 96 2.18 5.95 -0.56
C VAL A 96 1.08 6.48 0.35
N THR A 97 -0.07 6.77 -0.22
CA THR A 97 -1.22 7.30 0.53
C THR A 97 -2.43 6.40 0.36
N PHE A 98 -3.00 5.98 1.46
CA PHE A 98 -4.26 5.24 1.51
C PHE A 98 -5.38 6.13 2.05
N GLY A 99 -6.55 6.06 1.43
CA GLY A 99 -7.78 6.60 1.96
C GLY A 99 -8.37 5.74 3.09
N ASP A 100 -9.59 6.04 3.48
CA ASP A 100 -10.32 5.33 4.53
C ASP A 100 -10.92 4.01 4.03
N ASN A 101 -11.10 3.03 4.94
CA ASN A 101 -11.73 1.73 4.64
C ASN A 101 -11.01 0.95 3.54
N VAL A 102 -9.69 0.88 3.59
CA VAL A 102 -8.89 0.10 2.63
C VAL A 102 -8.56 -1.27 3.22
N PHE A 103 -8.89 -2.33 2.49
CA PHE A 103 -8.66 -3.71 2.93
C PHE A 103 -7.73 -4.43 1.95
N LEU A 104 -6.62 -4.93 2.46
CA LEU A 104 -5.61 -5.65 1.67
C LEU A 104 -5.57 -7.13 2.05
N GLY A 105 -5.71 -8.00 1.04
CA GLY A 105 -5.50 -9.43 1.17
C GLY A 105 -4.03 -9.79 1.41
N PRO A 106 -3.72 -11.08 1.62
CA PRO A 106 -2.35 -11.51 1.89
C PRO A 106 -1.43 -11.24 0.68
N HIS A 107 -0.16 -10.91 0.98
CA HIS A 107 0.89 -10.72 -0.02
C HIS A 107 0.60 -9.62 -1.06
N VAL A 108 -0.11 -8.56 -0.67
CA VAL A 108 -0.22 -7.36 -1.50
C VAL A 108 1.13 -6.64 -1.51
N SER A 109 1.54 -6.17 -2.70
CA SER A 109 2.80 -5.46 -2.90
C SER A 109 2.56 -4.11 -3.58
N ILE A 110 3.19 -3.05 -3.06
CA ILE A 110 3.08 -1.69 -3.59
C ILE A 110 4.49 -1.15 -3.79
N PHE A 111 4.81 -0.78 -5.03
CA PHE A 111 6.13 -0.33 -5.39
C PHE A 111 6.07 1.12 -5.89
N THR A 112 6.86 1.99 -5.26
CA THR A 112 7.03 3.36 -5.76
C THR A 112 8.28 3.52 -6.60
N ALA A 113 9.28 2.64 -6.41
CA ALA A 113 10.55 2.67 -7.11
C ALA A 113 10.55 1.86 -8.41
N GLY A 114 11.40 2.29 -9.34
CA GLY A 114 11.71 1.57 -10.56
C GLY A 114 13.05 2.00 -11.14
N HIS A 115 13.57 1.18 -12.06
CA HIS A 115 14.82 1.46 -12.76
C HIS A 115 14.57 1.90 -14.21
N PRO A 116 15.49 2.68 -14.82
CA PRO A 116 15.43 3.02 -16.23
C PRO A 116 15.33 1.79 -17.13
N ILE A 117 14.50 1.88 -18.17
CA ILE A 117 14.42 0.83 -19.22
C ILE A 117 15.74 0.75 -19.97
N ASP A 118 16.37 1.90 -20.23
CA ASP A 118 17.69 1.95 -20.85
C ASP A 118 18.76 1.33 -19.95
N ALA A 119 19.50 0.35 -20.50
CA ALA A 119 20.47 -0.43 -19.74
C ALA A 119 21.67 0.41 -19.28
N ASP A 120 22.13 1.35 -20.10
CA ASP A 120 23.29 2.16 -19.78
C ASP A 120 22.99 3.08 -18.57
N ALA A 121 21.79 3.68 -18.55
CA ALA A 121 21.34 4.48 -17.41
C ALA A 121 21.08 3.62 -16.15
N ARG A 122 20.47 2.43 -16.33
CA ARG A 122 20.20 1.49 -15.22
C ARG A 122 21.48 0.97 -14.57
N ASN A 123 22.48 0.68 -15.36
CA ASN A 123 23.76 0.13 -14.90
C ASN A 123 24.63 1.18 -14.15
N LEU A 124 24.16 2.44 -14.06
CA LEU A 124 24.72 3.47 -13.20
C LEU A 124 24.09 3.46 -11.79
N ASP A 125 23.34 2.41 -11.45
CA ASP A 125 22.61 2.27 -10.19
C ASP A 125 21.62 3.44 -9.92
N LEU A 126 21.02 3.98 -10.99
CA LEU A 126 20.00 5.01 -10.88
C LEU A 126 18.60 4.42 -10.82
N GLU A 127 17.76 5.09 -10.07
CA GLU A 127 16.34 4.78 -9.88
C GLU A 127 15.48 6.01 -10.19
N TYR A 128 14.19 5.79 -10.33
CA TYR A 128 13.16 6.81 -10.22
C TYR A 128 12.11 6.33 -9.20
N ALA A 129 11.41 7.26 -8.56
CA ALA A 129 10.33 6.89 -7.65
C ALA A 129 9.11 7.76 -7.92
N LYS A 130 7.92 7.12 -8.05
CA LYS A 130 6.66 7.80 -8.31
C LYS A 130 5.65 7.46 -7.22
N PRO A 131 4.87 8.43 -6.72
CA PRO A 131 3.93 8.20 -5.64
C PRO A 131 2.81 7.25 -6.09
N VAL A 132 2.27 6.51 -5.12
CA VAL A 132 1.07 5.68 -5.31
C VAL A 132 -0.04 6.23 -4.40
N VAL A 133 -1.23 6.40 -4.96
CA VAL A 133 -2.40 6.90 -4.25
C VAL A 133 -3.53 5.89 -4.35
N ILE A 134 -4.07 5.48 -3.22
CA ILE A 134 -5.22 4.59 -3.12
C ILE A 134 -6.35 5.38 -2.46
N GLY A 135 -7.51 5.44 -3.13
CA GLY A 135 -8.72 6.10 -2.65
C GLY A 135 -9.39 5.38 -1.49
N ASN A 136 -10.62 5.76 -1.21
CA ASN A 136 -11.44 5.21 -0.12
C ASN A 136 -12.17 3.94 -0.55
N ASN A 137 -12.52 3.07 0.43
CA ASN A 137 -13.34 1.87 0.19
C ASN A 137 -12.72 0.92 -0.85
N VAL A 138 -11.41 0.75 -0.85
CA VAL A 138 -10.71 -0.11 -1.81
C VAL A 138 -10.45 -1.48 -1.18
N TRP A 139 -10.84 -2.53 -1.90
CA TRP A 139 -10.49 -3.90 -1.54
C TRP A 139 -9.54 -4.50 -2.56
N MET A 140 -8.37 -4.94 -2.12
CA MET A 140 -7.40 -5.67 -2.93
C MET A 140 -7.37 -7.13 -2.49
N GLY A 141 -7.61 -8.04 -3.42
CA GLY A 141 -7.43 -9.48 -3.19
C GLY A 141 -5.96 -9.85 -2.96
N GLY A 142 -5.72 -11.07 -2.51
CA GLY A 142 -4.34 -11.53 -2.24
C GLY A 142 -3.44 -11.51 -3.48
N GLY A 143 -2.15 -11.20 -3.27
CA GLY A 143 -1.14 -11.19 -4.32
C GLY A 143 -1.29 -10.07 -5.35
N VAL A 144 -2.05 -9.03 -5.06
CA VAL A 144 -2.13 -7.83 -5.92
C VAL A 144 -0.82 -7.07 -5.89
N ILE A 145 -0.39 -6.57 -7.04
CA ILE A 145 0.81 -5.74 -7.21
C ILE A 145 0.40 -4.38 -7.79
N ILE A 146 0.80 -3.30 -7.13
CA ILE A 146 0.61 -1.92 -7.61
C ILE A 146 1.97 -1.35 -8.01
N ASN A 147 2.07 -0.88 -9.25
CA ASN A 147 3.31 -0.35 -9.82
C ASN A 147 3.48 1.16 -9.60
N PRO A 148 4.70 1.69 -9.75
CA PRO A 148 5.01 3.10 -9.49
C PRO A 148 4.13 4.09 -10.27
N GLY A 149 3.62 5.08 -9.56
CA GLY A 149 2.86 6.19 -10.15
C GLY A 149 1.38 5.93 -10.37
N VAL A 150 0.86 4.77 -9.93
CA VAL A 150 -0.56 4.42 -10.07
C VAL A 150 -1.41 5.16 -9.05
N SER A 151 -2.53 5.71 -9.53
CA SER A 151 -3.62 6.23 -8.71
C SER A 151 -4.86 5.35 -8.86
N ILE A 152 -5.44 4.93 -7.72
CA ILE A 152 -6.67 4.14 -7.65
C ILE A 152 -7.76 4.99 -7.04
N GLY A 153 -8.90 5.10 -7.73
CA GLY A 153 -10.06 5.84 -7.27
C GLY A 153 -10.79 5.17 -6.10
N ASP A 154 -11.92 5.76 -5.70
CA ASP A 154 -12.76 5.24 -4.62
C ASP A 154 -13.63 4.07 -5.05
N ASP A 155 -14.06 3.23 -4.09
CA ASP A 155 -14.97 2.10 -4.31
C ASP A 155 -14.47 1.14 -5.40
N VAL A 156 -13.19 0.74 -5.32
CA VAL A 156 -12.55 -0.16 -6.28
C VAL A 156 -12.33 -1.54 -5.65
N VAL A 157 -12.64 -2.58 -6.42
CA VAL A 157 -12.29 -3.97 -6.08
C VAL A 157 -11.24 -4.48 -7.06
N ILE A 158 -10.12 -4.98 -6.53
CA ILE A 158 -9.02 -5.55 -7.32
C ILE A 158 -8.94 -7.04 -7.09
N ALA A 159 -9.16 -7.82 -8.14
CA ALA A 159 -9.12 -9.28 -8.07
C ALA A 159 -7.72 -9.80 -7.70
N SER A 160 -7.68 -10.90 -6.95
CA SER A 160 -6.42 -11.54 -6.51
C SER A 160 -5.47 -11.82 -7.68
N GLY A 161 -4.17 -11.64 -7.45
CA GLY A 161 -3.12 -11.87 -8.45
C GLY A 161 -3.02 -10.82 -9.56
N SER A 162 -3.71 -9.70 -9.43
CA SER A 162 -3.68 -8.62 -10.44
C SER A 162 -2.39 -7.80 -10.36
N VAL A 163 -1.92 -7.32 -11.51
CA VAL A 163 -0.80 -6.37 -11.62
C VAL A 163 -1.29 -5.06 -12.22
N VAL A 164 -1.38 -4.04 -11.39
CA VAL A 164 -1.91 -2.71 -11.78
C VAL A 164 -0.78 -1.81 -12.23
N VAL A 165 -0.82 -1.40 -13.51
CA VAL A 165 0.24 -0.61 -14.16
C VAL A 165 -0.26 0.73 -14.71
N LYS A 166 -1.54 1.07 -14.49
CA LYS A 166 -2.19 2.31 -14.92
C LYS A 166 -3.20 2.75 -13.89
N ASP A 167 -3.55 4.02 -13.91
CA ASP A 167 -4.60 4.59 -13.07
C ASP A 167 -5.94 3.87 -13.26
N VAL A 168 -6.67 3.77 -12.15
CA VAL A 168 -7.95 3.06 -12.06
C VAL A 168 -9.04 4.05 -11.66
N PRO A 169 -10.11 4.20 -12.47
CA PRO A 169 -11.23 5.07 -12.09
C PRO A 169 -12.02 4.48 -10.91
N SER A 170 -12.83 5.32 -10.26
CA SER A 170 -13.72 4.90 -9.17
C SER A 170 -14.83 3.96 -9.65
N HIS A 171 -15.40 3.21 -8.70
CA HIS A 171 -16.59 2.36 -8.87
C HIS A 171 -16.43 1.21 -9.88
N VAL A 172 -15.25 0.58 -9.92
CA VAL A 172 -14.97 -0.54 -10.85
C VAL A 172 -14.42 -1.76 -10.13
N ILE A 173 -14.61 -2.92 -10.78
CA ILE A 173 -13.88 -4.15 -10.49
C ILE A 173 -12.83 -4.34 -11.57
N ILE A 174 -11.58 -4.52 -11.17
CA ILE A 174 -10.46 -4.77 -12.09
C ILE A 174 -9.78 -6.11 -11.80
N GLY A 175 -9.07 -6.65 -12.78
CA GLY A 175 -8.30 -7.88 -12.61
C GLY A 175 -7.38 -8.22 -13.77
N GLY A 176 -6.44 -9.13 -13.53
CA GLY A 176 -5.51 -9.66 -14.53
C GLY A 176 -4.10 -9.08 -14.44
N ASN A 177 -3.24 -9.55 -15.35
CA ASN A 177 -1.86 -9.10 -15.51
C ASN A 177 -1.55 -8.87 -17.01
N PRO A 178 -1.46 -7.58 -17.48
CA PRO A 178 -1.79 -6.38 -16.73
C PRO A 178 -3.29 -6.28 -16.39
N ALA A 179 -3.63 -5.58 -15.31
CA ALA A 179 -5.02 -5.43 -14.87
C ALA A 179 -5.84 -4.59 -15.86
N HIS A 180 -7.09 -5.01 -16.05
CA HIS A 180 -8.09 -4.32 -16.86
C HIS A 180 -9.42 -4.22 -16.12
N ILE A 181 -10.26 -3.27 -16.50
CA ILE A 181 -11.62 -3.16 -15.97
C ILE A 181 -12.42 -4.40 -16.41
N ILE A 182 -12.91 -5.15 -15.42
CA ILE A 182 -13.81 -6.30 -15.63
C ILE A 182 -15.22 -5.79 -15.83
N ARG A 183 -15.69 -4.89 -14.92
CA ARG A 183 -16.99 -4.23 -14.99
C ARG A 183 -17.09 -3.07 -13.98
N GLU A 184 -18.10 -2.28 -14.11
CA GLU A 184 -18.51 -1.31 -13.11
C GLU A 184 -19.20 -2.00 -11.91
N ILE A 185 -19.14 -1.35 -10.75
CA ILE A 185 -19.96 -1.69 -9.56
C ILE A 185 -21.30 -1.00 -9.71
N THR A 186 -22.39 -1.76 -9.56
CA THR A 186 -23.74 -1.32 -9.88
C THR A 186 -24.69 -1.34 -8.67
N ASP A 187 -25.86 -0.71 -8.80
CA ASP A 187 -26.92 -0.80 -7.79
C ASP A 187 -27.39 -2.25 -7.52
N ASN A 188 -27.21 -3.17 -8.48
CA ASN A 188 -27.55 -4.58 -8.26
C ASN A 188 -26.57 -5.24 -7.28
N ASP A 189 -25.29 -4.88 -7.35
CA ASP A 189 -24.28 -5.34 -6.36
C ASP A 189 -24.68 -4.84 -4.97
N ARG A 190 -25.02 -3.56 -4.86
CA ARG A 190 -25.47 -2.95 -3.61
C ARG A 190 -26.71 -3.63 -3.05
N LYS A 191 -27.73 -3.86 -3.86
CA LYS A 191 -28.98 -4.53 -3.43
C LYS A 191 -28.72 -5.94 -2.94
N LEU A 192 -27.86 -6.69 -3.63
CA LEU A 192 -27.49 -8.05 -3.23
C LEU A 192 -26.87 -8.06 -1.84
N TRP A 193 -25.82 -7.22 -1.62
CA TRP A 193 -25.10 -7.21 -0.36
C TRP A 193 -25.89 -6.57 0.79
N GLN A 194 -26.71 -5.57 0.53
CA GLN A 194 -27.64 -5.03 1.53
C GLN A 194 -28.68 -6.07 1.97
N GLY A 195 -29.19 -6.90 1.03
CA GLY A 195 -30.07 -8.02 1.39
C GLY A 195 -29.41 -9.03 2.31
N GLN A 196 -28.14 -9.37 2.05
CA GLN A 196 -27.37 -10.27 2.92
C GLN A 196 -27.05 -9.62 4.28
N LEU A 197 -26.75 -8.32 4.31
CA LEU A 197 -26.52 -7.59 5.56
C LEU A 197 -27.76 -7.59 6.44
N ASN A 198 -28.94 -7.36 5.86
CA ASN A 198 -30.20 -7.40 6.61
C ASN A 198 -30.45 -8.80 7.20
N ALA A 199 -30.25 -9.85 6.41
CA ALA A 199 -30.38 -11.24 6.90
C ALA A 199 -29.37 -11.56 8.00
N TYR A 200 -28.15 -11.05 7.91
CA TYR A 200 -27.14 -11.17 8.96
C TYR A 200 -27.58 -10.50 10.26
N ASN A 201 -28.04 -9.22 10.18
CA ASN A 201 -28.49 -8.47 11.34
C ASN A 201 -29.70 -9.13 12.03
N GLU A 202 -30.65 -9.64 11.26
CA GLU A 202 -31.77 -10.42 11.79
C GLU A 202 -31.30 -11.68 12.53
N ALA A 203 -30.33 -12.40 11.99
CA ALA A 203 -29.81 -13.63 12.58
C ALA A 203 -29.06 -13.40 13.92
N ILE A 204 -28.35 -12.26 14.07
CA ILE A 204 -27.60 -11.92 15.30
C ILE A 204 -28.42 -11.06 16.30
N GLY A 205 -29.62 -10.62 15.94
CA GLY A 205 -30.52 -9.84 16.79
C GLY A 205 -30.08 -8.39 17.01
N SER A 206 -29.44 -7.79 16.00
CA SER A 206 -28.99 -6.39 16.00
C SER A 206 -29.81 -5.50 15.04
#